data_87767c7d88e136e188d1be9d7d3bfc7d
#
_entry.id   87767c7d88e136e188d1be9d7d3bfc7d
#
_cell.length_a   1.000
_cell.length_b   1.000
_cell.length_c   1.000
_cell.angle_alpha   90.00
_cell.angle_beta   90.00
_cell.angle_gamma   90.00
#
_symmetry.space_group_name_H-M   'P 1'
#
loop_
_entity.id
_entity.type
_entity.pdbx_description
1 polymer ?
#
loop_
_entity_poly.entity_id
_entity_poly.type
_entity_poly.pdbx_seq_one_letter_code
_entity_poly.pdbx_strand_id
1 'polypeptide(L)'
;STLVPPTYVQVNGEDFGKVVEKQLVTYGDQWKGVSLADGQTSLYNPEKAKASFAKAKAELQKQGVQFPIHLDYIVSQVDNSMVQQASSFKQSVESALGADNVVVDLQKVSDDDFQNITYFSDTAAARDYDISGGGWQPDYQDPSTYLESISPVNGSVFYYLGIDAGSNNPAIATVGLDQYANMLKDADAELLDQAKRYEKYAAAQAWLTDSSITLPTVSNGGSPMLQRTVPYSRAASWVGTKGTGTFYKYLEISKDVVTTKDFNKAKEEWLKKKAESNKKAQEDLKDHIEKKKEINHGS
;
A
#
# COMPACT_ATOMS: atom_id res chain seq x y z
N SER A 1 2.86 1.30 8.70
CA SER A 1 2.40 2.63 8.28
C SER A 1 2.77 2.98 6.85
N THR A 2 3.07 1.99 6.04
CA THR A 2 3.26 2.10 4.58
C THR A 2 2.27 1.18 3.88
N LEU A 3 1.87 1.50 2.65
CA LEU A 3 1.00 0.64 1.84
C LEU A 3 1.70 -0.70 1.56
N VAL A 4 3.00 -0.67 1.26
CA VAL A 4 3.85 -1.86 1.23
C VAL A 4 4.18 -2.26 2.68
N PRO A 5 3.75 -3.44 3.17
CA PRO A 5 3.97 -3.82 4.56
C PRO A 5 5.46 -3.91 4.93
N PRO A 6 5.82 -3.64 6.20
CA PRO A 6 7.17 -3.91 6.69
C PRO A 6 7.58 -5.36 6.46
N THR A 7 8.86 -5.58 6.21
CA THR A 7 9.45 -6.90 5.93
C THR A 7 9.00 -7.59 4.64
N TYR A 8 8.18 -6.93 3.83
CA TYR A 8 7.67 -7.50 2.58
C TYR A 8 8.77 -7.71 1.54
N VAL A 9 9.61 -6.69 1.34
CA VAL A 9 10.81 -6.75 0.49
C VAL A 9 11.98 -6.03 1.14
N GLN A 10 13.19 -6.33 0.64
CA GLN A 10 14.44 -5.70 1.09
C GLN A 10 15.16 -5.04 -0.09
N VAL A 11 15.85 -3.95 0.18
CA VAL A 11 16.73 -3.24 -0.76
C VAL A 11 18.17 -3.39 -0.25
N ASN A 12 18.98 -4.15 -0.93
CA ASN A 12 20.37 -4.44 -0.50
C ASN A 12 20.49 -4.94 0.95
N GLY A 13 19.51 -5.74 1.40
CA GLY A 13 19.48 -6.29 2.76
C GLY A 13 18.84 -5.36 3.81
N GLU A 14 18.47 -4.13 3.44
CA GLU A 14 17.74 -3.21 4.30
C GLU A 14 16.23 -3.33 4.05
N ASP A 15 15.42 -3.26 5.11
CA ASP A 15 13.96 -3.28 4.99
C ASP A 15 13.44 -2.12 4.15
N PHE A 16 12.45 -2.38 3.29
CA PHE A 16 11.86 -1.38 2.40
C PHE A 16 11.35 -0.15 3.16
N GLY A 17 10.72 -0.34 4.34
CA GLY A 17 10.24 0.76 5.18
C GLY A 17 11.38 1.69 5.61
N LYS A 18 12.58 1.17 5.86
CA LYS A 18 13.76 1.98 6.19
C LYS A 18 14.24 2.83 5.00
N VAL A 19 14.14 2.29 3.80
CA VAL A 19 14.46 3.06 2.59
C VAL A 19 13.42 4.17 2.37
N VAL A 20 12.14 3.89 2.62
CA VAL A 20 11.07 4.91 2.58
C VAL A 20 11.31 6.01 3.62
N GLU A 21 11.70 5.69 4.87
CA GLU A 21 12.04 6.68 5.90
C GLU A 21 13.09 7.69 5.41
N LYS A 22 14.13 7.23 4.73
CA LYS A 22 15.18 8.09 4.15
C LYS A 22 14.64 9.03 3.09
N GLN A 23 13.69 8.57 2.28
CA GLN A 23 13.04 9.40 1.27
C GLN A 23 12.07 10.41 1.90
N LEU A 24 11.30 10.01 2.92
CA LEU A 24 10.34 10.87 3.60
C LEU A 24 10.97 12.14 4.16
N VAL A 25 12.18 12.06 4.70
CA VAL A 25 12.89 13.22 5.27
C VAL A 25 13.08 14.35 4.24
N THR A 26 13.08 14.04 2.95
CA THR A 26 13.20 15.04 1.88
C THR A 26 11.95 15.91 1.73
N TYR A 27 10.79 15.47 2.23
CA TYR A 27 9.52 16.23 2.21
C TYR A 27 9.38 17.21 3.36
N GLY A 28 10.23 17.13 4.38
CA GLY A 28 10.27 18.13 5.44
C GLY A 28 10.67 17.59 6.82
N ASP A 29 10.91 18.53 7.72
CA ASP A 29 11.36 18.24 9.10
C ASP A 29 10.35 17.46 9.93
N GLN A 30 9.07 17.49 9.55
CA GLN A 30 8.01 16.71 10.20
C GLN A 30 8.30 15.20 10.17
N TRP A 31 9.08 14.73 9.20
CA TRP A 31 9.42 13.32 9.01
C TRP A 31 10.70 12.88 9.74
N LYS A 32 11.44 13.82 10.32
CA LYS A 32 12.65 13.49 11.10
C LYS A 32 12.31 12.67 12.35
N GLY A 33 12.97 11.54 12.50
CA GLY A 33 12.81 10.64 13.64
C GLY A 33 11.54 9.76 13.61
N VAL A 34 10.78 9.79 12.52
CA VAL A 34 9.68 8.84 12.33
C VAL A 34 10.25 7.46 11.96
N SER A 35 9.78 6.41 12.62
CA SER A 35 10.12 5.02 12.33
C SER A 35 8.93 4.30 11.75
N LEU A 36 8.96 3.98 10.46
CA LEU A 36 7.93 3.20 9.78
C LEU A 36 7.98 1.70 10.12
N ALA A 37 9.06 1.25 10.72
CA ALA A 37 9.18 -0.12 11.24
C ALA A 37 8.36 -0.34 12.53
N ASP A 38 8.03 0.73 13.24
CA ASP A 38 7.08 0.68 14.35
C ASP A 38 5.64 0.65 13.80
N GLY A 39 5.09 -0.54 13.67
CA GLY A 39 3.72 -0.75 13.18
C GLY A 39 2.62 -0.28 14.13
N GLN A 40 2.93 0.15 15.36
CA GLN A 40 1.94 0.52 16.36
C GLN A 40 1.65 2.03 16.39
N THR A 41 2.67 2.85 16.40
CA THR A 41 2.52 4.27 16.71
C THR A 41 3.31 5.21 15.78
N SER A 42 3.95 4.70 14.74
CA SER A 42 4.93 5.44 13.94
C SER A 42 4.43 6.79 13.38
N LEU A 43 3.16 6.89 13.01
CA LEU A 43 2.57 8.11 12.44
C LEU A 43 1.62 8.84 13.39
N TYR A 44 1.28 8.25 14.54
CA TYR A 44 0.36 8.89 15.49
C TYR A 44 1.07 9.99 16.27
N ASN A 45 0.73 11.25 15.96
CA ASN A 45 1.29 12.40 16.66
C ASN A 45 0.27 13.55 16.77
N PRO A 46 -0.55 13.56 17.83
CA PRO A 46 -1.60 14.57 18.03
C PRO A 46 -1.08 16.01 18.05
N GLU A 47 0.10 16.25 18.61
CA GLU A 47 0.67 17.59 18.70
C GLU A 47 1.10 18.13 17.32
N LYS A 48 1.72 17.28 16.49
CA LYS A 48 2.01 17.63 15.09
C LYS A 48 0.72 17.84 14.29
N ALA A 49 -0.29 17.00 14.51
CA ALA A 49 -1.59 17.13 13.85
C ALA A 49 -2.25 18.47 14.18
N LYS A 50 -2.28 18.87 15.47
CA LYS A 50 -2.79 20.20 15.90
C LYS A 50 -2.03 21.35 15.24
N ALA A 51 -0.69 21.27 15.23
CA ALA A 51 0.12 22.33 14.65
C ALA A 51 -0.09 22.47 13.12
N SER A 52 -0.20 21.35 12.40
CA SER A 52 -0.49 21.34 10.97
C SER A 52 -1.90 21.83 10.69
N PHE A 53 -2.88 21.38 11.48
CA PHE A 53 -4.26 21.80 11.34
C PHE A 53 -4.44 23.30 11.59
N ALA A 54 -3.77 23.87 12.59
CA ALA A 54 -3.84 25.30 12.85
C ALA A 54 -3.40 26.17 11.66
N LYS A 55 -2.38 25.73 10.91
CA LYS A 55 -1.95 26.39 9.68
C LYS A 55 -3.00 26.23 8.58
N ALA A 56 -3.47 25.02 8.34
CA ALA A 56 -4.50 24.73 7.33
C ALA A 56 -5.81 25.50 7.63
N LYS A 57 -6.24 25.54 8.90
CA LYS A 57 -7.43 26.28 9.33
C LYS A 57 -7.35 27.76 8.95
N ALA A 58 -6.20 28.40 9.18
CA ALA A 58 -6.01 29.80 8.84
C ALA A 58 -6.11 30.08 7.34
N GLU A 59 -5.68 29.13 6.51
CA GLU A 59 -5.78 29.22 5.04
C GLU A 59 -7.21 28.96 4.56
N LEU A 60 -7.85 27.93 5.07
CA LEU A 60 -9.23 27.57 4.74
C LEU A 60 -10.22 28.67 5.14
N GLN A 61 -10.02 29.32 6.29
CA GLN A 61 -10.83 30.47 6.72
C GLN A 61 -10.74 31.65 5.73
N LYS A 62 -9.55 31.90 5.16
CA LYS A 62 -9.39 32.92 4.11
C LYS A 62 -10.16 32.58 2.83
N GLN A 63 -10.38 31.29 2.58
CA GLN A 63 -11.17 30.79 1.46
C GLN A 63 -12.67 30.70 1.77
N GLY A 64 -13.09 31.10 2.98
CA GLY A 64 -14.50 31.11 3.38
C GLY A 64 -15.04 29.78 3.90
N VAL A 65 -14.16 28.80 4.16
CA VAL A 65 -14.58 27.51 4.71
C VAL A 65 -15.12 27.69 6.13
N GLN A 66 -16.29 27.13 6.37
CA GLN A 66 -16.94 27.13 7.68
C GLN A 66 -16.46 25.96 8.53
N PHE A 67 -16.50 26.13 9.84
CA PHE A 67 -16.10 25.10 10.83
C PHE A 67 -17.29 24.76 11.75
N PRO A 68 -17.40 23.53 12.24
CA PRO A 68 -16.51 22.39 11.97
C PRO A 68 -16.59 21.91 10.50
N ILE A 69 -15.47 21.32 10.01
CA ILE A 69 -15.48 20.55 8.76
C ILE A 69 -16.10 19.19 9.09
N HIS A 70 -17.08 18.76 8.32
CA HIS A 70 -17.68 17.44 8.39
C HIS A 70 -17.02 16.51 7.38
N LEU A 71 -16.63 15.32 7.83
CA LEU A 71 -16.04 14.27 7.00
C LEU A 71 -16.90 13.01 7.10
N ASP A 72 -17.52 12.65 6.01
CA ASP A 72 -18.35 11.46 5.90
C ASP A 72 -17.50 10.20 5.75
N TYR A 73 -17.56 9.31 6.74
CA TYR A 73 -16.87 8.03 6.71
C TYR A 73 -17.88 6.90 6.53
N ILE A 74 -17.95 6.34 5.32
CA ILE A 74 -18.86 5.26 4.98
C ILE A 74 -18.36 3.91 5.52
N VAL A 75 -19.25 3.14 6.14
CA VAL A 75 -18.97 1.81 6.68
C VAL A 75 -20.13 0.85 6.49
N SER A 76 -19.84 -0.42 6.21
CA SER A 76 -20.86 -1.48 6.27
C SER A 76 -21.27 -1.71 7.73
N GLN A 77 -22.56 -1.55 8.03
CA GLN A 77 -23.09 -1.69 9.41
C GLN A 77 -22.95 -3.10 9.97
N VAL A 78 -22.80 -4.12 9.11
CA VAL A 78 -22.65 -5.52 9.51
C VAL A 78 -21.20 -5.94 9.71
N ASP A 79 -20.23 -5.15 9.22
CA ASP A 79 -18.81 -5.38 9.48
C ASP A 79 -18.36 -4.69 10.79
N ASN A 80 -18.43 -5.46 11.88
CA ASN A 80 -18.03 -4.94 13.19
C ASN A 80 -16.58 -4.44 13.24
N SER A 81 -15.67 -5.03 12.48
CA SER A 81 -14.27 -4.61 12.43
C SER A 81 -14.14 -3.24 11.79
N MET A 82 -14.80 -3.03 10.66
CA MET A 82 -14.85 -1.74 9.97
C MET A 82 -15.48 -0.65 10.84
N VAL A 83 -16.63 -0.95 11.48
CA VAL A 83 -17.29 0.00 12.39
C VAL A 83 -16.40 0.38 13.57
N GLN A 84 -15.67 -0.58 14.16
CA GLN A 84 -14.75 -0.30 15.27
C GLN A 84 -13.54 0.53 14.81
N GLN A 85 -12.95 0.24 13.65
CA GLN A 85 -11.85 1.02 13.09
C GLN A 85 -12.28 2.46 12.81
N ALA A 86 -13.42 2.66 12.17
CA ALA A 86 -13.97 3.98 11.88
C ALA A 86 -14.30 4.76 13.17
N SER A 87 -14.85 4.09 14.19
CA SER A 87 -15.12 4.71 15.49
C SER A 87 -13.84 5.13 16.20
N SER A 88 -12.78 4.33 16.14
CA SER A 88 -11.47 4.68 16.69
C SER A 88 -10.83 5.83 15.93
N PHE A 89 -10.95 5.87 14.61
CA PHE A 89 -10.48 6.97 13.78
C PHE A 89 -11.20 8.29 14.15
N LYS A 90 -12.54 8.26 14.19
CA LYS A 90 -13.37 9.40 14.64
C LYS A 90 -12.89 9.92 15.99
N GLN A 91 -12.77 9.05 16.99
CA GLN A 91 -12.33 9.42 18.33
C GLN A 91 -10.94 10.04 18.30
N SER A 92 -10.01 9.48 17.55
CA SER A 92 -8.63 9.98 17.44
C SER A 92 -8.58 11.38 16.83
N VAL A 93 -9.30 11.60 15.74
CA VAL A 93 -9.35 12.88 15.03
C VAL A 93 -10.02 13.97 15.91
N GLU A 94 -11.22 13.69 16.41
CA GLU A 94 -11.97 14.66 17.21
C GLU A 94 -11.29 14.99 18.55
N SER A 95 -10.64 14.00 19.18
CA SER A 95 -9.85 14.25 20.40
C SER A 95 -8.59 15.07 20.12
N ALA A 96 -7.96 14.87 18.97
CA ALA A 96 -6.75 15.60 18.62
C ALA A 96 -7.03 17.01 18.14
N LEU A 97 -8.04 17.21 17.30
CA LEU A 97 -8.29 18.48 16.62
C LEU A 97 -9.41 19.30 17.27
N GLY A 98 -10.28 18.67 18.03
CA GLY A 98 -11.47 19.25 18.63
C GLY A 98 -12.68 19.18 17.71
N ALA A 99 -13.85 18.81 18.24
CA ALA A 99 -15.09 18.68 17.47
C ALA A 99 -15.59 20.03 16.92
N ASP A 100 -15.18 21.16 17.46
CA ASP A 100 -15.44 22.49 16.90
C ASP A 100 -14.65 22.77 15.60
N ASN A 101 -13.70 21.92 15.27
CA ASN A 101 -12.86 22.02 14.08
C ASN A 101 -13.16 20.96 13.03
N VAL A 102 -13.25 19.70 13.46
CA VAL A 102 -13.51 18.56 12.57
C VAL A 102 -14.46 17.60 13.26
N VAL A 103 -15.46 17.17 12.53
CA VAL A 103 -16.41 16.10 12.93
C VAL A 103 -16.32 15.00 11.91
N VAL A 104 -16.18 13.77 12.36
CA VAL A 104 -16.24 12.58 11.50
C VAL A 104 -17.61 11.95 11.65
N ASP A 105 -18.39 11.98 10.59
CA ASP A 105 -19.75 11.44 10.55
C ASP A 105 -19.71 10.01 10.01
N LEU A 106 -20.07 9.02 10.85
CA LEU A 106 -20.07 7.61 10.45
C LEU A 106 -21.37 7.29 9.71
N GLN A 107 -21.27 7.15 8.40
CA GLN A 107 -22.37 6.70 7.55
C GLN A 107 -22.47 5.17 7.58
N LYS A 108 -23.29 4.63 8.47
CA LYS A 108 -23.52 3.19 8.60
C LYS A 108 -24.62 2.77 7.63
N VAL A 109 -24.25 2.10 6.56
CA VAL A 109 -25.15 1.64 5.53
C VAL A 109 -25.26 0.12 5.50
N SER A 110 -26.22 -0.43 4.75
CA SER A 110 -26.27 -1.88 4.49
C SER A 110 -25.02 -2.34 3.76
N ASP A 111 -24.70 -3.64 3.80
CA ASP A 111 -23.55 -4.15 3.05
C ASP A 111 -23.71 -3.97 1.54
N ASP A 112 -24.93 -4.18 1.03
CA ASP A 112 -25.24 -3.96 -0.38
C ASP A 112 -25.04 -2.49 -0.79
N ASP A 113 -25.51 -1.53 0.02
CA ASP A 113 -25.30 -0.12 -0.24
C ASP A 113 -23.82 0.26 -0.14
N PHE A 114 -23.10 -0.27 0.85
CA PHE A 114 -21.67 -0.06 0.97
C PHE A 114 -20.94 -0.52 -0.29
N GLN A 115 -21.21 -1.73 -0.77
CA GLN A 115 -20.60 -2.26 -1.98
C GLN A 115 -21.00 -1.44 -3.23
N ASN A 116 -22.27 -1.05 -3.33
CA ASN A 116 -22.75 -0.27 -4.48
C ASN A 116 -22.14 1.14 -4.53
N ILE A 117 -22.00 1.80 -3.37
CA ILE A 117 -21.45 3.16 -3.30
C ILE A 117 -19.91 3.14 -3.48
N THR A 118 -19.21 2.19 -2.86
CA THR A 118 -17.73 2.17 -2.86
C THR A 118 -17.16 1.37 -4.02
N TYR A 119 -17.63 0.13 -4.22
CA TYR A 119 -16.97 -0.85 -5.09
C TYR A 119 -17.55 -0.87 -6.52
N PHE A 120 -18.86 -0.80 -6.64
CA PHE A 120 -19.55 -0.99 -7.91
C PHE A 120 -20.02 0.31 -8.54
N SER A 121 -19.76 1.47 -7.93
CA SER A 121 -20.12 2.73 -8.56
C SER A 121 -19.22 3.07 -9.75
N ASP A 122 -19.85 3.45 -10.86
CA ASP A 122 -19.17 3.73 -12.12
C ASP A 122 -18.51 5.13 -12.17
N THR A 123 -18.93 6.04 -11.29
CA THR A 123 -18.49 7.44 -11.32
C THR A 123 -18.14 7.97 -9.93
N ALA A 124 -17.24 8.93 -9.85
CA ALA A 124 -16.92 9.63 -8.61
C ALA A 124 -18.16 10.30 -8.00
N ALA A 125 -19.06 10.83 -8.81
CA ALA A 125 -20.29 11.47 -8.34
C ALA A 125 -21.25 10.51 -7.60
N ALA A 126 -21.14 9.21 -7.84
CA ALA A 126 -21.93 8.18 -7.14
C ALA A 126 -21.26 7.73 -5.83
N ARG A 127 -20.01 8.14 -5.57
CA ARG A 127 -19.23 7.83 -4.37
C ARG A 127 -19.37 8.97 -3.37
N ASP A 128 -20.53 9.01 -2.71
CA ASP A 128 -20.88 10.07 -1.77
C ASP A 128 -20.28 9.78 -0.37
N TYR A 129 -18.96 9.98 -0.26
CA TYR A 129 -18.20 9.88 0.99
C TYR A 129 -16.87 10.63 0.88
N ASP A 130 -16.32 11.07 2.02
CA ASP A 130 -14.97 11.65 2.12
C ASP A 130 -13.92 10.60 2.47
N ILE A 131 -14.32 9.59 3.27
CA ILE A 131 -13.43 8.53 3.76
C ILE A 131 -14.09 7.17 3.53
N SER A 132 -13.34 6.23 2.97
CA SER A 132 -13.74 4.83 2.91
C SER A 132 -12.63 3.90 3.38
N GLY A 133 -12.99 2.72 3.87
CA GLY A 133 -12.07 1.65 4.19
C GLY A 133 -11.88 0.73 2.99
N GLY A 134 -10.65 0.27 2.79
CA GLY A 134 -10.31 -0.68 1.74
C GLY A 134 -9.14 -1.57 2.14
N GLY A 135 -8.88 -2.60 1.34
CA GLY A 135 -7.76 -3.50 1.56
C GLY A 135 -7.18 -4.02 0.25
N TRP A 136 -5.94 -4.45 0.31
CA TRP A 136 -5.28 -5.07 -0.82
C TRP A 136 -4.46 -6.29 -0.40
N GLN A 137 -4.54 -7.34 -1.18
CA GLN A 137 -3.68 -8.52 -1.06
C GLN A 137 -2.73 -8.56 -2.24
N PRO A 138 -1.41 -8.71 -2.02
CA PRO A 138 -0.44 -8.70 -3.11
C PRO A 138 -0.57 -9.93 -4.00
N ASP A 139 -0.40 -9.74 -5.29
CA ASP A 139 -0.40 -10.82 -6.28
C ASP A 139 0.94 -11.57 -6.29
N TYR A 140 2.04 -10.87 -6.02
CA TYR A 140 3.42 -11.38 -6.02
C TYR A 140 4.32 -10.50 -5.17
N GLN A 141 5.53 -10.98 -4.85
CA GLN A 141 6.45 -10.28 -3.95
C GLN A 141 7.27 -9.20 -4.69
N ASP A 142 6.62 -8.08 -5.00
CA ASP A 142 7.22 -6.87 -5.55
C ASP A 142 6.43 -5.64 -5.04
N PRO A 143 7.05 -4.50 -4.72
CA PRO A 143 6.36 -3.31 -4.23
C PRO A 143 5.28 -2.79 -5.18
N SER A 144 5.42 -3.01 -6.49
CA SER A 144 4.46 -2.58 -7.51
C SER A 144 3.06 -3.08 -7.23
N THR A 145 2.92 -4.34 -6.77
CA THR A 145 1.59 -4.93 -6.54
C THR A 145 0.74 -4.18 -5.51
N TYR A 146 1.40 -3.48 -4.57
CA TYR A 146 0.72 -2.59 -3.65
C TYR A 146 0.54 -1.19 -4.22
N LEU A 147 1.61 -0.60 -4.73
CA LEU A 147 1.62 0.80 -5.13
C LEU A 147 0.81 1.07 -6.40
N GLU A 148 0.83 0.13 -7.35
CA GLU A 148 0.00 0.23 -8.55
C GLU A 148 -1.50 0.08 -8.29
N SER A 149 -1.89 -0.55 -7.17
CA SER A 149 -3.31 -0.77 -6.85
C SER A 149 -4.13 0.52 -6.80
N ILE A 150 -3.50 1.64 -6.46
CA ILE A 150 -4.09 2.98 -6.40
C ILE A 150 -3.57 3.91 -7.51
N SER A 151 -2.96 3.37 -8.56
CA SER A 151 -2.53 4.17 -9.72
C SER A 151 -3.74 4.80 -10.43
N PRO A 152 -3.70 6.09 -10.77
CA PRO A 152 -4.80 6.74 -11.52
C PRO A 152 -4.91 6.24 -12.96
N VAL A 153 -3.94 5.48 -13.46
CA VAL A 153 -3.91 4.95 -14.83
C VAL A 153 -4.61 3.60 -14.91
N ASN A 154 -4.29 2.67 -14.00
CA ASN A 154 -4.71 1.27 -14.07
C ASN A 154 -4.91 0.62 -12.69
N GLY A 155 -4.99 1.41 -11.63
CA GLY A 155 -5.11 0.89 -10.26
C GLY A 155 -6.42 0.14 -10.05
N SER A 156 -6.30 -1.11 -9.59
CA SER A 156 -7.45 -2.01 -9.40
C SER A 156 -8.39 -1.59 -8.26
N VAL A 157 -7.91 -0.76 -7.34
CA VAL A 157 -8.71 -0.19 -6.24
C VAL A 157 -8.65 1.33 -6.19
N PHE A 158 -8.30 1.96 -7.29
CA PHE A 158 -8.24 3.42 -7.40
C PHE A 158 -9.58 4.09 -7.08
N TYR A 159 -10.69 3.43 -7.41
CA TYR A 159 -12.04 3.92 -7.10
C TYR A 159 -12.28 4.18 -5.61
N TYR A 160 -11.56 3.54 -4.69
CA TYR A 160 -11.68 3.85 -3.25
C TYR A 160 -11.28 5.30 -2.89
N LEU A 161 -10.52 5.95 -3.75
CA LEU A 161 -10.16 7.36 -3.56
C LEU A 161 -11.31 8.33 -3.91
N GLY A 162 -12.46 7.83 -4.37
CA GLY A 162 -13.59 8.67 -4.77
C GLY A 162 -13.34 9.50 -6.03
N ILE A 163 -12.29 9.21 -6.79
CA ILE A 163 -11.86 9.94 -7.99
C ILE A 163 -12.05 9.04 -9.21
N ASP A 164 -12.57 9.58 -10.30
CA ASP A 164 -12.62 8.86 -11.58
C ASP A 164 -11.22 8.69 -12.17
N ALA A 165 -10.90 7.48 -12.61
CA ALA A 165 -9.63 7.19 -13.27
C ALA A 165 -9.56 7.88 -14.65
N GLY A 166 -8.34 8.14 -15.10
CA GLY A 166 -8.06 8.66 -16.44
C GLY A 166 -7.35 10.00 -16.45
N SER A 167 -6.50 10.20 -17.44
CA SER A 167 -5.60 11.36 -17.55
C SER A 167 -6.30 12.72 -17.72
N ASN A 168 -7.59 12.71 -18.05
CA ASN A 168 -8.36 13.94 -18.28
C ASN A 168 -9.13 14.44 -17.05
N ASN A 169 -9.04 13.73 -15.90
CA ASN A 169 -9.70 14.16 -14.69
C ASN A 169 -8.84 15.21 -13.97
N PRO A 170 -9.31 16.49 -13.85
CA PRO A 170 -8.53 17.55 -13.20
C PRO A 170 -8.27 17.28 -11.71
N ALA A 171 -9.09 16.49 -11.04
CA ALA A 171 -8.87 16.12 -9.65
C ALA A 171 -7.54 15.34 -9.46
N ILE A 172 -7.16 14.50 -10.44
CA ILE A 172 -5.89 13.75 -10.41
C ILE A 172 -4.69 14.71 -10.32
N ALA A 173 -4.64 15.74 -11.16
CA ALA A 173 -3.57 16.73 -11.14
C ALA A 173 -3.65 17.63 -9.89
N THR A 174 -4.86 17.96 -9.41
CA THR A 174 -5.05 18.80 -8.23
C THR A 174 -4.46 18.17 -6.98
N VAL A 175 -4.59 16.84 -6.82
CA VAL A 175 -4.03 16.11 -5.67
C VAL A 175 -2.63 15.51 -5.95
N GLY A 176 -2.04 15.76 -7.13
CA GLY A 176 -0.69 15.33 -7.49
C GLY A 176 -0.56 13.84 -7.85
N LEU A 177 -1.66 13.14 -8.10
CA LEU A 177 -1.64 11.72 -8.48
C LEU A 177 -1.03 11.46 -9.86
N ASP A 178 -0.95 12.46 -10.73
CA ASP A 178 -0.20 12.42 -11.99
C ASP A 178 1.31 12.30 -11.74
N GLN A 179 1.84 13.01 -10.74
CA GLN A 179 3.23 12.85 -10.29
C GLN A 179 3.46 11.44 -9.76
N TYR A 180 2.54 10.93 -8.93
CA TYR A 180 2.63 9.57 -8.42
C TYR A 180 2.66 8.52 -9.55
N ALA A 181 1.79 8.65 -10.56
CA ALA A 181 1.78 7.77 -11.72
C ALA A 181 3.12 7.80 -12.48
N ASN A 182 3.74 8.98 -12.62
CA ASN A 182 5.05 9.10 -13.26
C ASN A 182 6.16 8.43 -12.43
N MET A 183 6.11 8.49 -11.10
CA MET A 183 7.06 7.80 -10.23
C MET A 183 6.94 6.27 -10.37
N LEU A 184 5.72 5.73 -10.45
CA LEU A 184 5.50 4.30 -10.69
C LEU A 184 6.06 3.88 -12.05
N LYS A 185 5.74 4.63 -13.11
CA LYS A 185 6.24 4.39 -14.47
C LYS A 185 7.78 4.40 -14.53
N ASP A 186 8.44 5.32 -13.81
CA ASP A 186 9.91 5.38 -13.75
C ASP A 186 10.49 4.17 -13.01
N ALA A 187 9.84 3.71 -11.94
CA ALA A 187 10.23 2.49 -11.24
C ALA A 187 10.06 1.25 -12.12
N ASP A 188 8.95 1.15 -12.87
CA ASP A 188 8.67 0.04 -13.79
C ASP A 188 9.67 -0.05 -14.93
N ALA A 189 10.19 1.08 -15.39
CA ALA A 189 11.19 1.13 -16.43
C ALA A 189 12.57 0.58 -16.00
N GLU A 190 12.82 0.44 -14.70
CA GLU A 190 14.06 -0.16 -14.18
C GLU A 190 13.96 -1.68 -14.17
N LEU A 191 14.49 -2.32 -15.21
CA LEU A 191 14.36 -3.75 -15.43
C LEU A 191 15.56 -4.56 -14.95
N LEU A 192 16.74 -3.95 -14.87
CA LEU A 192 18.01 -4.67 -14.68
C LEU A 192 18.54 -4.62 -13.25
N ASP A 193 18.28 -3.53 -12.54
CA ASP A 193 18.72 -3.31 -11.17
C ASP A 193 17.54 -3.32 -10.22
N GLN A 194 17.32 -4.46 -9.58
CA GLN A 194 16.20 -4.63 -8.64
C GLN A 194 16.30 -3.67 -7.44
N ALA A 195 17.52 -3.42 -6.94
CA ALA A 195 17.68 -2.52 -5.80
C ALA A 195 17.29 -1.09 -6.18
N LYS A 196 17.75 -0.62 -7.32
CA LYS A 196 17.39 0.70 -7.87
C LYS A 196 15.90 0.80 -8.20
N ARG A 197 15.30 -0.26 -8.74
CA ARG A 197 13.85 -0.35 -8.94
C ARG A 197 13.11 -0.15 -7.62
N TYR A 198 13.52 -0.86 -6.57
CA TYR A 198 12.89 -0.76 -5.27
C TYR A 198 13.13 0.58 -4.57
N GLU A 199 14.28 1.21 -4.77
CA GLU A 199 14.54 2.59 -4.31
C GLU A 199 13.57 3.59 -4.95
N LYS A 200 13.27 3.45 -6.24
CA LYS A 200 12.29 4.28 -6.94
C LYS A 200 10.87 4.05 -6.41
N TYR A 201 10.48 2.80 -6.14
CA TYR A 201 9.21 2.53 -5.47
C TYR A 201 9.16 3.07 -4.03
N ALA A 202 10.29 3.05 -3.33
CA ALA A 202 10.35 3.66 -2.00
C ALA A 202 10.13 5.18 -2.05
N ALA A 203 10.62 5.84 -3.10
CA ALA A 203 10.32 7.26 -3.33
C ALA A 203 8.82 7.49 -3.62
N ALA A 204 8.18 6.63 -4.43
CA ALA A 204 6.74 6.70 -4.68
C ALA A 204 5.93 6.45 -3.40
N GLN A 205 6.34 5.48 -2.58
CA GLN A 205 5.72 5.24 -1.28
C GLN A 205 5.90 6.42 -0.32
N ALA A 206 7.06 7.07 -0.31
CA ALA A 206 7.30 8.25 0.52
C ALA A 206 6.39 9.41 0.10
N TRP A 207 6.26 9.66 -1.20
CA TRP A 207 5.31 10.63 -1.74
C TRP A 207 3.88 10.33 -1.27
N LEU A 208 3.45 9.08 -1.43
CA LEU A 208 2.11 8.65 -1.02
C LEU A 208 1.87 8.84 0.47
N THR A 209 2.86 8.56 1.30
CA THR A 209 2.77 8.75 2.76
C THR A 209 2.70 10.24 3.12
N ASP A 210 3.50 11.10 2.48
CA ASP A 210 3.48 12.55 2.72
C ASP A 210 2.17 13.19 2.23
N SER A 211 1.63 12.73 1.11
CA SER A 211 0.36 13.23 0.55
C SER A 211 -0.86 12.94 1.42
N SER A 212 -0.79 11.95 2.30
CA SER A 212 -1.89 11.49 3.15
C SER A 212 -3.16 11.03 2.39
N ILE A 213 -3.05 10.75 1.08
CA ILE A 213 -4.16 10.25 0.25
C ILE A 213 -4.62 8.87 0.73
N THR A 214 -3.66 8.06 1.20
CA THR A 214 -3.95 6.77 1.83
C THR A 214 -3.40 6.73 3.25
N LEU A 215 -4.16 6.11 4.15
CA LEU A 215 -3.76 5.91 5.53
C LEU A 215 -3.70 4.41 5.85
N PRO A 216 -2.55 3.74 5.68
CA PRO A 216 -2.42 2.33 6.05
C PRO A 216 -2.61 2.14 7.56
N THR A 217 -3.61 1.36 7.95
CA THR A 217 -4.00 1.18 9.36
C THR A 217 -3.51 -0.14 9.93
N VAL A 218 -3.76 -1.24 9.22
CA VAL A 218 -3.43 -2.60 9.68
C VAL A 218 -2.90 -3.45 8.54
N SER A 219 -2.05 -4.41 8.88
CA SER A 219 -1.66 -5.49 7.99
C SER A 219 -2.15 -6.80 8.58
N ASN A 220 -2.96 -7.52 7.82
CA ASN A 220 -3.43 -8.85 8.21
C ASN A 220 -2.35 -9.87 7.91
N GLY A 221 -2.04 -10.73 8.87
CA GLY A 221 -1.06 -11.79 8.70
C GLY A 221 -0.38 -12.17 10.02
N GLY A 222 0.45 -13.20 9.95
CA GLY A 222 1.20 -13.64 11.13
C GLY A 222 0.38 -14.37 12.20
N SER A 223 -0.88 -14.70 11.95
CA SER A 223 -1.65 -15.53 12.87
C SER A 223 -1.06 -16.94 12.96
N PRO A 224 -0.95 -17.51 14.16
CA PRO A 224 -0.54 -18.90 14.32
C PRO A 224 -1.45 -19.84 13.54
N MET A 225 -0.87 -20.73 12.76
CA MET A 225 -1.61 -21.72 11.99
C MET A 225 -1.15 -23.13 12.36
N LEU A 226 -2.13 -24.03 12.55
CA LEU A 226 -1.87 -25.48 12.62
C LEU A 226 -1.98 -26.04 11.20
N GLN A 227 -0.86 -26.49 10.63
CA GLN A 227 -0.84 -26.96 9.25
C GLN A 227 0.00 -28.23 9.06
N ARG A 228 -0.30 -28.95 8.00
CA ARG A 228 0.45 -30.11 7.50
C ARG A 228 1.03 -29.86 6.10
N THR A 229 0.85 -28.65 5.55
CA THR A 229 1.49 -28.28 4.30
C THR A 229 2.99 -28.21 4.49
N VAL A 230 3.74 -28.93 3.64
CA VAL A 230 5.22 -28.82 3.62
C VAL A 230 5.60 -27.38 3.29
N PRO A 231 6.35 -26.70 4.15
CA PRO A 231 6.70 -25.28 3.94
C PRO A 231 7.37 -25.07 2.59
N TYR A 232 6.92 -24.04 1.88
CA TYR A 232 7.44 -23.63 0.56
C TYR A 232 7.24 -24.64 -0.57
N SER A 233 6.46 -25.73 -0.38
CA SER A 233 6.07 -26.63 -1.47
C SER A 233 5.07 -25.98 -2.43
N ARG A 234 4.19 -25.09 -1.94
CA ARG A 234 3.26 -24.33 -2.77
C ARG A 234 3.99 -23.19 -3.49
N ALA A 235 3.75 -23.03 -4.80
CA ALA A 235 4.28 -21.91 -5.54
C ALA A 235 3.79 -20.57 -4.96
N ALA A 236 4.70 -19.62 -4.78
CA ALA A 236 4.36 -18.29 -4.31
C ALA A 236 3.71 -17.44 -5.41
N SER A 237 4.13 -17.64 -6.66
CA SER A 237 3.56 -17.00 -7.85
C SER A 237 3.86 -17.85 -9.07
N TRP A 238 3.17 -17.56 -10.17
CA TRP A 238 3.41 -18.20 -11.46
C TRP A 238 3.53 -17.11 -12.52
N VAL A 239 4.51 -17.23 -13.40
CA VAL A 239 4.75 -16.27 -14.49
C VAL A 239 3.48 -16.05 -15.31
N GLY A 240 3.09 -14.79 -15.49
CA GLY A 240 1.91 -14.40 -16.26
C GLY A 240 0.58 -14.60 -15.56
N THR A 241 0.56 -14.92 -14.27
CA THR A 241 -0.67 -15.05 -13.48
C THR A 241 -0.67 -14.14 -12.26
N LYS A 242 -1.85 -13.70 -11.85
CA LYS A 242 -2.11 -12.99 -10.59
C LYS A 242 -2.78 -13.94 -9.59
N GLY A 243 -2.50 -13.71 -8.30
CA GLY A 243 -3.10 -14.48 -7.21
C GLY A 243 -2.43 -15.83 -6.98
N THR A 244 -1.97 -16.04 -5.79
CA THR A 244 -1.21 -17.22 -5.37
C THR A 244 -2.06 -18.26 -4.64
N GLY A 245 -3.29 -17.90 -4.26
CA GLY A 245 -4.15 -18.68 -3.38
C GLY A 245 -4.57 -20.05 -3.94
N THR A 246 -4.55 -20.22 -5.25
CA THR A 246 -5.08 -21.38 -5.97
C THR A 246 -4.03 -22.29 -6.59
N PHE A 247 -2.75 -22.07 -6.33
CA PHE A 247 -1.68 -22.88 -6.92
C PHE A 247 -1.38 -24.12 -6.08
N TYR A 248 -2.08 -25.21 -6.35
CA TYR A 248 -1.94 -26.47 -5.61
C TYR A 248 -1.04 -27.51 -6.29
N LYS A 249 -0.59 -27.26 -7.53
CA LYS A 249 0.10 -28.25 -8.37
C LYS A 249 1.32 -28.90 -7.70
N TYR A 250 2.07 -28.17 -6.89
CA TYR A 250 3.27 -28.65 -6.24
C TYR A 250 3.14 -28.71 -4.70
N LEU A 251 1.92 -28.56 -4.20
CA LEU A 251 1.65 -28.61 -2.78
C LEU A 251 1.88 -30.02 -2.27
N GLU A 252 2.69 -30.14 -1.24
CA GLU A 252 2.95 -31.39 -0.53
C GLU A 252 2.35 -31.35 0.86
N ILE A 253 1.80 -32.48 1.30
CA ILE A 253 1.19 -32.63 2.63
C ILE A 253 2.04 -33.59 3.45
N SER A 254 2.54 -33.15 4.59
CA SER A 254 3.25 -33.96 5.57
C SER A 254 2.30 -34.92 6.28
N LYS A 255 2.83 -36.08 6.75
CA LYS A 255 2.09 -36.98 7.64
C LYS A 255 1.85 -36.35 9.00
N ASP A 256 2.79 -35.57 9.50
CA ASP A 256 2.75 -34.93 10.80
C ASP A 256 2.52 -33.44 10.68
N VAL A 257 2.13 -32.81 11.78
CA VAL A 257 2.00 -31.35 11.89
C VAL A 257 3.37 -30.71 11.75
N VAL A 258 3.46 -29.65 10.95
CA VAL A 258 4.69 -28.88 10.80
C VAL A 258 4.94 -28.04 12.05
N THR A 259 6.06 -28.30 12.74
CA THR A 259 6.43 -27.50 13.91
C THR A 259 7.04 -26.16 13.50
N THR A 260 7.02 -25.16 14.40
CA THR A 260 7.70 -23.89 14.19
C THR A 260 9.18 -24.05 13.87
N LYS A 261 9.82 -25.04 14.50
CA LYS A 261 11.25 -25.37 14.23
C LYS A 261 11.45 -25.84 12.80
N ASP A 262 10.60 -26.76 12.33
CA ASP A 262 10.69 -27.29 10.96
C ASP A 262 10.39 -26.18 9.93
N PHE A 263 9.39 -25.34 10.23
CA PHE A 263 9.07 -24.19 9.38
C PHE A 263 10.26 -23.22 9.27
N ASN A 264 10.88 -22.85 10.38
CA ASN A 264 12.01 -21.92 10.39
C ASN A 264 13.22 -22.48 9.64
N LYS A 265 13.53 -23.76 9.82
CA LYS A 265 14.59 -24.44 9.05
C LYS A 265 14.30 -24.41 7.56
N ALA A 266 13.09 -24.77 7.15
CA ALA A 266 12.69 -24.73 5.74
C ALA A 266 12.73 -23.30 5.17
N LYS A 267 12.37 -22.29 5.98
CA LYS A 267 12.49 -20.88 5.60
C LYS A 267 13.92 -20.45 5.29
N GLU A 268 14.86 -20.81 6.14
CA GLU A 268 16.29 -20.50 5.93
C GLU A 268 16.83 -21.14 4.65
N GLU A 269 16.52 -22.43 4.44
CA GLU A 269 16.92 -23.15 3.23
C GLU A 269 16.29 -22.55 1.97
N TRP A 270 15.01 -22.18 2.04
CA TRP A 270 14.31 -21.57 0.93
C TRP A 270 14.86 -20.18 0.58
N LEU A 271 15.18 -19.34 1.59
CA LEU A 271 15.76 -18.03 1.37
C LEU A 271 17.13 -18.11 0.65
N LYS A 272 17.96 -19.08 0.99
CA LYS A 272 19.23 -19.32 0.29
C LYS A 272 18.99 -19.68 -1.17
N LYS A 273 18.14 -20.68 -1.43
CA LYS A 273 17.78 -21.11 -2.80
C LYS A 273 17.16 -19.98 -3.61
N LYS A 274 16.31 -19.17 -2.98
CA LYS A 274 15.69 -18.00 -3.62
C LYS A 274 16.74 -16.97 -4.03
N ALA A 275 17.70 -16.66 -3.17
CA ALA A 275 18.78 -15.71 -3.48
C ALA A 275 19.62 -16.16 -4.68
N GLU A 276 20.01 -17.46 -4.70
CA GLU A 276 20.76 -18.07 -5.81
C GLU A 276 19.94 -18.04 -7.13
N SER A 277 18.66 -18.42 -7.05
CA SER A 277 17.76 -18.42 -8.21
C SER A 277 17.53 -17.00 -8.75
N ASN A 278 17.32 -16.01 -7.89
CA ASN A 278 17.15 -14.62 -8.29
C ASN A 278 18.40 -14.07 -8.97
N LYS A 279 19.59 -14.37 -8.42
CA LYS A 279 20.87 -13.97 -9.04
C LYS A 279 20.99 -14.53 -10.45
N LYS A 280 20.73 -15.83 -10.62
CA LYS A 280 20.75 -16.48 -11.94
C LYS A 280 19.73 -15.85 -12.89
N ALA A 281 18.50 -15.61 -12.44
CA ALA A 281 17.46 -15.00 -13.27
C ALA A 281 17.85 -13.59 -13.75
N GLN A 282 18.52 -12.80 -12.91
CA GLN A 282 19.04 -11.49 -13.30
C GLN A 282 20.17 -11.58 -14.32
N GLU A 283 21.07 -12.54 -14.16
CA GLU A 283 22.14 -12.80 -15.12
C GLU A 283 21.56 -13.22 -16.49
N ASP A 284 20.61 -14.17 -16.49
CA ASP A 284 19.93 -14.63 -17.70
C ASP A 284 19.16 -13.50 -18.41
N LEU A 285 18.51 -12.61 -17.64
CA LEU A 285 17.81 -11.44 -18.18
C LEU A 285 18.77 -10.46 -18.83
N LYS A 286 19.89 -10.20 -18.17
CA LYS A 286 20.94 -9.29 -18.68
C LYS A 286 21.50 -9.79 -20.01
N ASP A 287 21.86 -11.07 -20.06
CA ASP A 287 22.36 -11.73 -21.28
C ASP A 287 21.33 -11.67 -22.41
N HIS A 288 20.03 -11.86 -22.08
CA HIS A 288 18.95 -11.79 -23.06
C HIS A 288 18.81 -10.38 -23.65
N ILE A 289 18.90 -9.35 -22.84
CA ILE A 289 18.80 -7.94 -23.28
C ILE A 289 20.00 -7.56 -24.13
N GLU A 290 21.21 -7.97 -23.74
CA GLU A 290 22.43 -7.70 -24.53
C GLU A 290 22.34 -8.37 -25.90
N LYS A 291 21.95 -9.64 -25.98
CA LYS A 291 21.74 -10.33 -27.26
C LYS A 291 20.69 -9.66 -28.15
N LYS A 292 19.60 -9.14 -27.56
CA LYS A 292 18.59 -8.41 -28.35
C LYS A 292 19.10 -7.06 -28.87
N LYS A 293 19.96 -6.38 -28.13
CA LYS A 293 20.60 -5.14 -28.60
C LYS A 293 21.52 -5.41 -29.83
N GLU A 294 22.28 -6.50 -29.79
CA GLU A 294 23.15 -6.90 -30.90
C GLU A 294 22.32 -7.19 -32.17
N ILE A 295 21.19 -7.87 -32.04
CA ILE A 295 20.30 -8.16 -33.18
C ILE A 295 19.71 -6.87 -33.77
N ASN A 296 19.31 -5.91 -32.95
CA ASN A 296 18.69 -4.65 -33.41
C ASN A 296 19.71 -3.64 -33.97
N HIS A 297 21.00 -3.79 -33.70
CA HIS A 297 22.08 -2.94 -34.26
C HIS A 297 22.80 -3.60 -35.46
N GLY A 298 22.47 -4.84 -35.78
CA GLY A 298 23.07 -5.60 -36.90
C GLY A 298 22.23 -5.67 -38.18
N SER A 299 21.14 -4.89 -38.26
CA SER A 299 20.25 -4.81 -39.45
C SER A 299 20.28 -3.44 -40.09
#